data_ae7ea3c863cc5243e7fcb34f776a4696
#
_entry.id   ae7ea3c863cc5243e7fcb34f776a4696
#
_cell.length_a   1.000
_cell.length_b   1.000
_cell.length_c   1.000
_cell.angle_alpha   90.00
_cell.angle_beta   90.00
_cell.angle_gamma   90.00
#
_symmetry.space_group_name_H-M   'P 1'
#
loop_
_entity.id
_entity.type
_entity.pdbx_description
1 polymer ?
#
loop_
_entity_poly.entity_id
_entity_poly.type
_entity_poly.pdbx_seq_one_letter_code
_entity_poly.pdbx_strand_id
1 'polypeptide(L)'
;YQSSILETILLLRELDVPIEEIRSFMQNRSAASMEQLLAEKIVDLDRDLEHRKAVRKTLAQHRQNMLTLLTMDLSEISIAEKKERSLVTVDVSPDMAFDRVVELITSETKKYQLRRLHDASYGTMISVESLCGGKMEDYSKMFIEIPFPIKKEGLHIQPAGEYVRAFYQESREN
;
A
#
# COMPACT_ATOMS: atom_id res chain seq x y z
N TYR A 1 -22.60 -37.23 27.80
CA TYR A 1 -22.09 -37.65 26.47
C TYR A 1 -22.59 -36.75 25.32
N GLN A 2 -23.85 -36.33 25.32
CA GLN A 2 -24.44 -35.46 24.31
C GLN A 2 -24.00 -34.00 24.46
N SER A 3 -23.77 -33.52 25.67
CA SER A 3 -23.32 -32.12 25.90
C SER A 3 -21.93 -31.86 25.34
N SER A 4 -21.00 -32.80 25.48
CA SER A 4 -19.64 -32.69 24.93
C SER A 4 -19.61 -32.65 23.39
N ILE A 5 -20.55 -33.29 22.72
CA ILE A 5 -20.70 -33.23 21.26
C ILE A 5 -21.18 -31.84 20.83
N LEU A 6 -22.20 -31.32 21.51
CA LEU A 6 -22.77 -30.02 21.24
C LEU A 6 -21.72 -28.91 21.47
N GLU A 7 -20.98 -28.99 22.57
CA GLU A 7 -19.87 -28.02 22.85
C GLU A 7 -18.82 -28.02 21.76
N THR A 8 -18.44 -29.22 21.25
CA THR A 8 -17.48 -29.31 20.13
C THR A 8 -18.04 -28.68 18.86
N ILE A 9 -19.29 -28.91 18.52
CA ILE A 9 -19.95 -28.33 17.34
C ILE A 9 -20.02 -26.81 17.49
N LEU A 10 -20.40 -26.30 18.65
CA LEU A 10 -20.48 -24.86 18.92
C LEU A 10 -19.07 -24.17 18.80
N LEU A 11 -18.06 -24.81 19.38
CA LEU A 11 -16.69 -24.32 19.26
C LEU A 11 -16.24 -24.23 17.78
N LEU A 12 -16.47 -25.29 17.01
CA LEU A 12 -16.10 -25.31 15.58
C LEU A 12 -16.89 -24.29 14.77
N ARG A 13 -18.14 -24.02 15.13
CA ARG A 13 -18.96 -22.98 14.52
C ARG A 13 -18.45 -21.57 14.86
N GLU A 14 -18.01 -21.34 16.10
CA GLU A 14 -17.41 -20.06 16.52
C GLU A 14 -16.08 -19.78 15.78
N LEU A 15 -15.40 -20.85 15.35
CA LEU A 15 -14.19 -20.78 14.53
C LEU A 15 -14.48 -20.68 13.02
N ASP A 16 -15.74 -20.41 12.63
CA ASP A 16 -16.19 -20.33 11.23
C ASP A 16 -15.87 -21.59 10.40
N VAL A 17 -15.77 -22.77 11.05
CA VAL A 17 -15.55 -24.03 10.34
C VAL A 17 -16.79 -24.38 9.52
N PRO A 18 -16.68 -24.67 8.21
CA PRO A 18 -17.79 -25.06 7.37
C PRO A 18 -18.52 -26.29 7.89
N ILE A 19 -19.84 -26.35 7.69
CA ILE A 19 -20.68 -27.44 8.19
C ILE A 19 -20.24 -28.82 7.66
N GLU A 20 -19.77 -28.85 6.41
CA GLU A 20 -19.26 -30.08 5.77
C GLU A 20 -17.99 -30.57 6.45
N GLU A 21 -17.12 -29.69 6.85
CA GLU A 21 -15.88 -29.99 7.57
C GLU A 21 -16.21 -30.49 9.00
N ILE A 22 -17.16 -29.82 9.68
CA ILE A 22 -17.67 -30.28 10.99
C ILE A 22 -18.26 -31.70 10.88
N ARG A 23 -19.07 -31.97 9.83
CA ARG A 23 -19.65 -33.27 9.59
C ARG A 23 -18.59 -34.35 9.38
N SER A 24 -17.62 -34.08 8.55
CA SER A 24 -16.48 -34.98 8.28
C SER A 24 -15.67 -35.27 9.54
N PHE A 25 -15.38 -34.26 10.34
CA PHE A 25 -14.72 -34.40 11.62
C PHE A 25 -15.53 -35.28 12.58
N MET A 26 -16.85 -35.06 12.66
CA MET A 26 -17.73 -35.81 13.57
C MET A 26 -17.85 -37.31 13.21
N GLN A 27 -17.59 -37.68 11.94
CA GLN A 27 -17.56 -39.07 11.50
C GLN A 27 -16.28 -39.81 11.92
N ASN A 28 -15.16 -39.09 11.97
CA ASN A 28 -13.81 -39.62 12.25
C ASN A 28 -13.18 -39.00 13.50
N ARG A 29 -13.97 -38.90 14.58
CA ARG A 29 -13.52 -38.24 15.82
C ARG A 29 -12.39 -39.01 16.50
N SER A 30 -11.27 -38.31 16.68
CA SER A 30 -10.16 -38.72 17.53
C SER A 30 -9.51 -37.50 18.20
N ALA A 31 -8.81 -37.72 19.29
CA ALA A 31 -8.06 -36.63 19.92
C ALA A 31 -7.01 -36.03 18.95
N ALA A 32 -6.40 -36.88 18.12
CA ALA A 32 -5.41 -36.42 17.14
C ALA A 32 -6.04 -35.58 16.03
N SER A 33 -7.22 -35.97 15.50
CA SER A 33 -7.91 -35.15 14.48
C SER A 33 -8.42 -33.82 15.02
N MET A 34 -8.80 -33.77 16.30
CA MET A 34 -9.19 -32.53 16.96
C MET A 34 -8.00 -31.61 17.16
N GLU A 35 -6.89 -32.15 17.64
CA GLU A 35 -5.65 -31.39 17.82
C GLU A 35 -5.16 -30.78 16.50
N GLN A 36 -5.12 -31.57 15.43
CA GLN A 36 -4.73 -31.11 14.11
C GLN A 36 -5.65 -29.98 13.61
N LEU A 37 -6.96 -30.14 13.70
CA LEU A 37 -7.92 -29.11 13.28
C LEU A 37 -7.74 -27.80 14.06
N LEU A 38 -7.56 -27.90 15.39
CA LEU A 38 -7.31 -26.71 16.22
C LEU A 38 -5.98 -26.04 15.86
N ALA A 39 -4.91 -26.82 15.63
CA ALA A 39 -3.62 -26.27 15.22
C ALA A 39 -3.71 -25.55 13.87
N GLU A 40 -4.40 -26.08 12.88
CA GLU A 40 -4.65 -25.44 11.59
C GLU A 40 -5.43 -24.13 11.76
N LYS A 41 -6.50 -24.12 12.56
CA LYS A 41 -7.29 -22.91 12.80
C LYS A 41 -6.52 -21.81 13.57
N ILE A 42 -5.64 -22.19 14.50
CA ILE A 42 -4.75 -21.23 15.18
C ILE A 42 -3.82 -20.56 14.16
N VAL A 43 -3.21 -21.32 13.24
CA VAL A 43 -2.34 -20.76 12.19
C VAL A 43 -3.12 -19.81 11.27
N ASP A 44 -4.36 -20.16 10.90
CA ASP A 44 -5.19 -19.30 10.07
C ASP A 44 -5.55 -17.99 10.81
N LEU A 45 -5.94 -18.07 12.08
CA LEU A 45 -6.23 -16.91 12.92
C LEU A 45 -4.99 -15.99 13.09
N ASP A 46 -3.81 -16.57 13.31
CA ASP A 46 -2.58 -15.81 13.42
C ASP A 46 -2.29 -15.05 12.11
N ARG A 47 -2.49 -15.70 10.96
CA ARG A 47 -2.34 -15.06 9.64
C ARG A 47 -3.32 -13.90 9.46
N ASP A 48 -4.58 -14.09 9.84
CA ASP A 48 -5.61 -13.04 9.76
C ASP A 48 -5.32 -11.88 10.70
N LEU A 49 -4.84 -12.15 11.91
CA LEU A 49 -4.42 -11.13 12.86
C LEU A 49 -3.27 -10.29 12.30
N GLU A 50 -2.26 -10.91 11.71
CA GLU A 50 -1.15 -10.18 11.09
C GLU A 50 -1.61 -9.36 9.88
N HIS A 51 -2.51 -9.89 9.06
CA HIS A 51 -3.13 -9.14 7.97
C HIS A 51 -3.90 -7.92 8.50
N ARG A 52 -4.75 -8.08 9.50
CA ARG A 52 -5.53 -6.99 10.10
C ARG A 52 -4.64 -5.93 10.76
N LYS A 53 -3.54 -6.33 11.42
CA LYS A 53 -2.54 -5.41 11.97
C LYS A 53 -1.89 -4.57 10.85
N ALA A 54 -1.54 -5.19 9.73
CA ALA A 54 -0.98 -4.48 8.58
C ALA A 54 -1.97 -3.46 8.00
N VAL A 55 -3.22 -3.86 7.78
CA VAL A 55 -4.29 -2.96 7.30
C VAL A 55 -4.50 -1.80 8.27
N ARG A 56 -4.58 -2.07 9.58
CA ARG A 56 -4.71 -1.02 10.61
C ARG A 56 -3.55 -0.02 10.56
N LYS A 57 -2.32 -0.51 10.37
CA LYS A 57 -1.13 0.36 10.25
C LYS A 57 -1.25 1.29 9.04
N THR A 58 -1.65 0.75 7.88
CA THR A 58 -1.89 1.53 6.66
C THR A 58 -2.96 2.60 6.88
N LEU A 59 -4.11 2.23 7.45
CA LEU A 59 -5.20 3.18 7.74
C LEU A 59 -4.75 4.28 8.72
N ALA A 60 -3.98 3.93 9.76
CA ALA A 60 -3.45 4.90 10.70
C ALA A 60 -2.50 5.91 10.02
N GLN A 61 -1.67 5.44 9.09
CA GLN A 61 -0.79 6.31 8.31
C GLN A 61 -1.59 7.24 7.39
N HIS A 62 -2.57 6.73 6.66
CA HIS A 62 -3.45 7.56 5.83
C HIS A 62 -4.20 8.61 6.66
N ARG A 63 -4.74 8.21 7.80
CA ARG A 63 -5.39 9.17 8.72
C ARG A 63 -4.43 10.26 9.16
N GLN A 64 -3.19 9.91 9.52
CA GLN A 64 -2.19 10.90 9.91
C GLN A 64 -1.85 11.86 8.77
N ASN A 65 -1.71 11.35 7.55
CA ASN A 65 -1.48 12.17 6.36
C ASN A 65 -2.65 13.15 6.12
N MET A 66 -3.90 12.69 6.26
CA MET A 66 -5.08 13.54 6.16
C MET A 66 -5.12 14.63 7.22
N LEU A 67 -4.81 14.30 8.48
CA LEU A 67 -4.74 15.30 9.56
C LEU A 67 -3.67 16.36 9.26
N THR A 68 -2.51 15.94 8.75
CA THR A 68 -1.45 16.88 8.35
C THR A 68 -1.95 17.81 7.24
N LEU A 69 -2.62 17.29 6.21
CA LEU A 69 -3.18 18.10 5.13
C LEU A 69 -4.24 19.08 5.63
N LEU A 70 -5.12 18.66 6.54
CA LEU A 70 -6.20 19.52 7.10
C LEU A 70 -5.67 20.65 7.99
N THR A 71 -4.50 20.48 8.58
CA THR A 71 -3.88 21.48 9.48
C THR A 71 -2.77 22.28 8.83
N MET A 72 -2.46 22.01 7.57
CA MET A 72 -1.36 22.62 6.85
C MET A 72 -1.73 24.01 6.37
N ASP A 73 -0.84 24.96 6.59
CA ASP A 73 -0.93 26.27 5.93
C ASP A 73 -0.45 26.13 4.48
N LEU A 74 -1.40 26.24 3.55
CA LEU A 74 -1.09 26.13 2.11
C LEU A 74 -0.38 27.36 1.54
N SER A 75 -0.35 28.47 2.28
CA SER A 75 0.36 29.68 1.87
C SER A 75 1.85 29.65 2.21
N GLU A 76 2.29 28.70 3.04
CA GLU A 76 3.67 28.62 3.50
C GLU A 76 4.57 27.91 2.50
N ILE A 77 5.62 28.61 2.06
CA ILE A 77 6.75 27.99 1.36
C ILE A 77 7.80 27.62 2.40
N SER A 78 8.15 26.36 2.51
CA SER A 78 9.08 25.84 3.49
C SER A 78 10.29 25.17 2.85
N ILE A 79 11.40 25.13 3.57
CA ILE A 79 12.55 24.32 3.22
C ILE A 79 12.45 23.00 3.99
N ALA A 80 12.51 21.89 3.28
CA ALA A 80 12.45 20.55 3.86
C ALA A 80 13.73 19.78 3.55
N GLU A 81 14.40 19.30 4.59
CA GLU A 81 15.49 18.35 4.42
C GLU A 81 14.95 16.99 4.00
N LYS A 82 15.47 16.45 2.90
CA LYS A 82 15.09 15.14 2.37
C LYS A 82 16.30 14.21 2.40
N LYS A 83 16.03 12.96 2.78
CA LYS A 83 17.02 11.88 2.62
C LYS A 83 17.06 11.45 1.17
N GLU A 84 18.15 10.78 0.78
CA GLU A 84 18.25 10.12 -0.52
C GLU A 84 17.07 9.15 -0.72
N ARG A 85 16.48 9.19 -1.91
CA ARG A 85 15.35 8.35 -2.29
C ARG A 85 15.56 7.73 -3.66
N SER A 86 15.06 6.51 -3.81
CA SER A 86 15.03 5.82 -5.09
C SER A 86 13.64 5.95 -5.71
N LEU A 87 13.57 6.37 -6.96
CA LEU A 87 12.33 6.58 -7.69
C LEU A 87 12.31 5.69 -8.93
N VAL A 88 11.19 5.03 -9.17
CA VAL A 88 10.87 4.47 -10.49
C VAL A 88 10.28 5.58 -11.32
N THR A 89 10.85 5.86 -12.48
CA THR A 89 10.35 6.91 -13.37
C THR A 89 9.93 6.33 -14.72
N VAL A 90 8.90 6.91 -15.31
CA VAL A 90 8.48 6.67 -16.69
C VAL A 90 8.36 7.99 -17.43
N ASP A 91 8.75 8.01 -18.70
CA ASP A 91 8.56 9.17 -19.55
C ASP A 91 7.07 9.30 -19.91
N VAL A 92 6.52 10.47 -19.68
CA VAL A 92 5.12 10.80 -19.98
C VAL A 92 5.05 12.16 -20.67
N SER A 93 3.94 12.40 -21.37
CA SER A 93 3.62 13.72 -21.93
C SER A 93 2.18 14.10 -21.58
N PRO A 94 1.84 15.40 -21.55
CA PRO A 94 0.52 15.88 -21.20
C PRO A 94 -0.62 15.33 -22.07
N ASP A 95 -0.34 14.94 -23.30
CA ASP A 95 -1.27 14.39 -24.27
C ASP A 95 -1.40 12.86 -24.20
N MET A 96 -0.61 12.20 -23.33
CA MET A 96 -0.62 10.74 -23.19
C MET A 96 -1.92 10.29 -22.51
N ALA A 97 -2.60 9.30 -23.11
CA ALA A 97 -3.80 8.70 -22.52
C ALA A 97 -3.50 8.07 -21.16
N PHE A 98 -4.38 8.28 -20.18
CA PHE A 98 -4.22 7.80 -18.80
C PHE A 98 -3.94 6.29 -18.72
N ASP A 99 -4.65 5.48 -19.49
CA ASP A 99 -4.46 4.03 -19.53
C ASP A 99 -3.03 3.65 -19.92
N ARG A 100 -2.44 4.40 -20.87
CA ARG A 100 -1.06 4.19 -21.28
C ARG A 100 -0.07 4.51 -20.18
N VAL A 101 -0.30 5.56 -19.42
CA VAL A 101 0.51 5.93 -18.25
C VAL A 101 0.46 4.82 -17.20
N VAL A 102 -0.73 4.29 -16.92
CA VAL A 102 -0.93 3.17 -15.96
C VAL A 102 -0.20 1.91 -16.42
N GLU A 103 -0.26 1.57 -17.71
CA GLU A 103 0.48 0.43 -18.28
C GLU A 103 2.00 0.59 -18.09
N LEU A 104 2.55 1.75 -18.45
CA LEU A 104 3.98 2.04 -18.33
C LEU A 104 4.45 1.92 -16.87
N ILE A 105 3.77 2.58 -15.96
CA ILE A 105 4.10 2.53 -14.52
C ILE A 105 4.00 1.11 -13.98
N THR A 106 2.95 0.37 -14.34
CA THR A 106 2.76 -1.01 -13.90
C THR A 106 3.87 -1.92 -14.44
N SER A 107 4.27 -1.73 -15.69
CA SER A 107 5.36 -2.45 -16.33
C SER A 107 6.70 -2.18 -15.65
N GLU A 108 7.02 -0.92 -15.39
CA GLU A 108 8.26 -0.53 -14.73
C GLU A 108 8.33 -1.04 -13.28
N THR A 109 7.25 -0.88 -12.51
CA THR A 109 7.21 -1.32 -11.10
C THR A 109 7.34 -2.84 -10.94
N LYS A 110 6.85 -3.62 -11.92
CA LYS A 110 7.04 -5.08 -11.93
C LYS A 110 8.50 -5.49 -12.02
N LYS A 111 9.35 -4.75 -12.74
CA LYS A 111 10.80 -5.03 -12.84
C LYS A 111 11.49 -5.00 -11.48
N TYR A 112 10.98 -4.21 -10.56
CA TYR A 112 11.53 -4.05 -9.21
C TYR A 112 10.78 -4.88 -8.17
N GLN A 113 9.81 -5.71 -8.57
CA GLN A 113 8.99 -6.58 -7.69
C GLN A 113 8.26 -5.81 -6.57
N LEU A 114 7.84 -4.59 -6.86
CA LEU A 114 7.11 -3.75 -5.92
C LEU A 114 5.67 -4.26 -5.80
N ARG A 115 5.36 -4.90 -4.67
CA ARG A 115 4.05 -5.55 -4.45
C ARG A 115 3.00 -4.66 -3.79
N ARG A 116 3.41 -3.55 -3.15
CA ARG A 116 2.51 -2.68 -2.38
C ARG A 116 2.77 -1.22 -2.75
N LEU A 117 2.15 -0.78 -3.85
CA LEU A 117 2.29 0.60 -4.34
C LEU A 117 1.30 1.58 -3.70
N HIS A 118 0.30 1.09 -2.97
CA HIS A 118 -0.72 1.94 -2.35
C HIS A 118 -0.17 2.83 -1.21
N ASP A 119 0.99 2.49 -0.67
CA ASP A 119 1.69 3.30 0.34
C ASP A 119 2.82 4.15 -0.26
N ALA A 120 3.07 4.06 -1.56
CA ALA A 120 4.14 4.79 -2.23
C ALA A 120 3.69 6.22 -2.57
N SER A 121 4.58 7.18 -2.37
CA SER A 121 4.40 8.53 -2.90
C SER A 121 4.59 8.51 -4.41
N TYR A 122 3.74 9.21 -5.13
CA TYR A 122 3.83 9.35 -6.59
C TYR A 122 3.62 10.80 -6.99
N GLY A 123 4.04 11.13 -8.18
CA GLY A 123 3.88 12.47 -8.72
C GLY A 123 4.48 12.60 -10.12
N THR A 124 4.48 13.82 -10.61
CA THR A 124 5.07 14.17 -11.90
C THR A 124 6.33 15.01 -11.70
N MET A 125 7.20 15.03 -12.71
CA MET A 125 8.38 15.87 -12.76
C MET A 125 8.27 16.83 -13.94
N ILE A 126 8.57 18.08 -13.68
CA ILE A 126 8.68 19.13 -14.69
C ILE A 126 10.15 19.55 -14.80
N SER A 127 10.59 19.89 -16.00
CA SER A 127 11.94 20.42 -16.17
C SER A 127 12.07 21.82 -15.59
N VAL A 128 13.26 22.18 -15.12
CA VAL A 128 13.55 23.54 -14.64
C VAL A 128 13.32 24.57 -15.75
N GLU A 129 13.62 24.20 -16.99
CA GLU A 129 13.41 25.07 -18.15
C GLU A 129 11.92 25.37 -18.37
N SER A 130 11.07 24.34 -18.35
CA SER A 130 9.61 24.50 -18.45
C SER A 130 9.04 25.30 -17.29
N LEU A 131 9.53 25.03 -16.07
CA LEU A 131 9.14 25.76 -14.86
C LEU A 131 9.47 27.26 -14.96
N CYS A 132 10.69 27.59 -15.35
CA CYS A 132 11.14 28.99 -15.55
C CYS A 132 10.42 29.66 -16.72
N GLY A 133 9.99 28.89 -17.72
CA GLY A 133 9.16 29.36 -18.84
C GLY A 133 7.68 29.52 -18.51
N GLY A 134 7.25 29.24 -17.28
CA GLY A 134 5.85 29.34 -16.85
C GLY A 134 4.95 28.21 -17.38
N LYS A 135 5.53 27.16 -17.94
CA LYS A 135 4.80 26.01 -18.52
C LYS A 135 4.55 24.94 -17.46
N MET A 136 3.64 25.20 -16.52
CA MET A 136 3.42 24.35 -15.34
C MET A 136 2.81 22.97 -15.66
N GLU A 137 2.22 22.81 -16.85
CA GLU A 137 1.62 21.54 -17.30
C GLU A 137 2.57 20.69 -18.15
N ASP A 138 3.77 21.20 -18.45
CA ASP A 138 4.76 20.53 -19.31
C ASP A 138 5.60 19.52 -18.49
N TYR A 139 4.93 18.54 -17.88
CA TYR A 139 5.60 17.45 -17.16
C TYR A 139 6.12 16.38 -18.15
N SER A 140 7.35 15.95 -17.90
CA SER A 140 8.07 15.00 -18.77
C SER A 140 8.18 13.60 -18.18
N LYS A 141 8.01 13.45 -16.88
CA LYS A 141 8.11 12.16 -16.20
C LYS A 141 7.06 12.03 -15.13
N MET A 142 6.62 10.77 -14.91
CA MET A 142 5.92 10.36 -13.71
C MET A 142 6.84 9.50 -12.85
N PHE A 143 6.74 9.60 -11.53
CA PHE A 143 7.54 8.81 -10.61
C PHE A 143 6.69 8.11 -9.55
N ILE A 144 7.25 7.00 -9.05
CA ILE A 144 6.80 6.34 -7.82
C ILE A 144 8.00 6.19 -6.91
N GLU A 145 7.88 6.66 -5.68
CA GLU A 145 8.90 6.51 -4.65
C GLU A 145 8.94 5.07 -4.13
N ILE A 146 10.15 4.49 -4.04
CA ILE A 146 10.34 3.18 -3.43
C ILE A 146 10.48 3.40 -1.91
N PRO A 147 9.60 2.80 -1.07
CA PRO A 147 9.56 3.07 0.38
C PRO A 147 10.69 2.41 1.18
N PHE A 148 11.64 1.77 0.52
CA PHE A 148 12.80 1.12 1.13
C PHE A 148 14.05 1.30 0.27
N PRO A 149 15.24 1.34 0.88
CA PRO A 149 16.47 1.49 0.14
C PRO A 149 16.73 0.28 -0.76
N ILE A 150 16.88 0.52 -2.05
CA ILE A 150 17.22 -0.50 -3.05
C ILE A 150 18.28 0.06 -4.00
N LYS A 151 19.30 -0.74 -4.28
CA LYS A 151 20.32 -0.42 -5.28
C LYS A 151 20.08 -1.31 -6.50
N LYS A 152 19.42 -0.76 -7.50
CA LYS A 152 19.23 -1.42 -8.81
C LYS A 152 19.48 -0.41 -9.91
N GLU A 153 20.03 -0.88 -11.02
CA GLU A 153 20.18 -0.06 -12.22
C GLU A 153 18.82 0.39 -12.77
N GLY A 154 18.78 1.56 -13.36
CA GLY A 154 17.58 2.13 -13.97
C GLY A 154 16.69 2.92 -13.00
N LEU A 155 17.04 3.01 -11.72
CA LEU A 155 16.34 3.88 -10.78
C LEU A 155 16.87 5.32 -10.87
N HIS A 156 15.96 6.27 -10.78
CA HIS A 156 16.29 7.66 -10.58
C HIS A 156 16.56 7.90 -9.09
N ILE A 157 17.71 8.46 -8.78
CA ILE A 157 18.08 8.77 -7.39
C ILE A 157 17.82 10.27 -7.15
N GLN A 158 16.91 10.55 -6.24
CA GLN A 158 16.76 11.88 -5.66
C GLN A 158 17.79 12.03 -4.54
N PRO A 159 18.80 12.93 -4.67
CA PRO A 159 19.85 13.05 -3.66
C PRO A 159 19.30 13.58 -2.33
N ALA A 160 20.01 13.28 -1.24
CA ALA A 160 19.77 13.95 0.02
C ALA A 160 20.10 15.44 -0.08
N GLY A 161 19.33 16.28 0.59
CA GLY A 161 19.56 17.73 0.60
C GLY A 161 18.34 18.52 1.03
N GLU A 162 18.48 19.84 0.91
CA GLU A 162 17.39 20.77 1.18
C GLU A 162 16.57 21.01 -0.08
N TYR A 163 15.25 20.95 0.07
CA TYR A 163 14.29 21.13 -1.01
C TYR A 163 13.26 22.18 -0.63
N VAL A 164 12.96 23.08 -1.54
CA VAL A 164 11.82 23.98 -1.38
C VAL A 164 10.55 23.20 -1.54
N ARG A 165 9.63 23.38 -0.62
CA ARG A 165 8.32 22.74 -0.60
C ARG A 165 7.23 23.78 -0.48
N ALA A 166 6.28 23.73 -1.39
CA ALA A 166 5.03 24.48 -1.35
C ALA A 166 3.87 23.51 -1.54
N PHE A 167 2.70 23.88 -1.04
CA PHE A 167 1.48 23.13 -1.24
C PHE A 167 0.51 23.99 -2.03
N TYR A 168 -0.25 23.33 -2.90
CA TYR A 168 -1.27 23.98 -3.71
C TYR A 168 -2.54 23.18 -3.65
N GLN A 169 -3.66 23.85 -3.47
CA GLN A 169 -4.98 23.24 -3.54
C GLN A 169 -5.63 23.66 -4.84
N GLU A 170 -5.83 22.73 -5.73
CA GLU A 170 -6.61 22.96 -6.94
C GLU A 170 -8.08 23.09 -6.56
N SER A 171 -8.67 24.26 -6.76
CA SER A 171 -10.12 24.42 -6.69
C SER A 171 -10.72 23.77 -7.94
N ARG A 172 -11.29 22.58 -7.79
CA ARG A 172 -12.19 22.04 -8.81
C ARG A 172 -13.44 22.90 -8.80
N GLU A 173 -13.54 23.81 -9.74
CA GLU A 173 -14.82 24.36 -10.11
C GLU A 173 -15.66 23.20 -10.66
N ASN A 174 -16.78 22.89 -9.98
CA ASN A 174 -17.79 21.93 -10.43
C ASN A 174 -18.58 22.50 -11.59
#